data_6ee3cd5f5945d0e5607e9bb751b135a5
#
_entry.id   6ee3cd5f5945d0e5607e9bb751b135a5
#
_cell.length_a   1.000
_cell.length_b   1.000
_cell.length_c   1.000
_cell.angle_alpha   90.00
_cell.angle_beta   90.00
_cell.angle_gamma   90.00
#
_symmetry.space_group_name_H-M   'P 1'
#
loop_
_entity.id
_entity.type
_entity.pdbx_description
1 polymer ?
#
loop_
_entity_poly.entity_id
_entity_poly.type
_entity_poly.pdbx_seq_one_letter_code
_entity_poly.pdbx_strand_id
1 'polypeptide(L)'
;VYFSVDLSGLTTDANGLVVVGNNGVSPAVSYVIPNATIQNGPDVVAIYQGSIVDYQELTPASPLNLVHAIGHGNTATPPTELMQILGITTYAYENQNGAQTTHSIRRNNDGTYSAGTPSPGALNDGTGITFNGVTITVDASNKLEGTSFPITFTTQQPVTTDLSFTYSLTSGSFNADDYVADLNVTIPAGQTSVTKTVQILDDGLTEGDEVLRVKFGTLPTGFIRMNDLIYINIVDVNFTVSNFGTPLNPTYGQVTPTYTEDYYSSLIGLSGDALKQAIQDIIANPNVVRKHAYGDVVDILKVADQNPLNSNDVWLLYSEAPRAKNLYQTTSVSTGFWNREHIFPQSTGGFAEGTEDIPDGINIWEPTSADDIFAGHSDAHHIRAEDGPVNSSRSDKNYGTETGMYNGIEGDQGSWKGDVARSLFYMAIRYNALDLVNGNTTLDYQMGDLATLISWNNLHPADDFEMNRNNYIQTWQYNRNPFIDMPALASYIWGENAGQVWNGTLSNDDFTSVNFVMYPNPAKNEVTISGIENDANVVIYNMIGQKVSE
;
A
#
# COMPACT_ATOMS: atom_id res chain seq x y z
N VAL A 1 14.38 25.75 4.67
CA VAL A 1 13.93 24.65 5.55
C VAL A 1 13.46 23.52 4.65
N TYR A 2 13.90 22.28 4.89
CA TYR A 2 13.37 21.10 4.22
C TYR A 2 12.62 20.16 5.18
N PHE A 3 12.76 20.39 6.48
CA PHE A 3 12.02 19.66 7.50
C PHE A 3 11.96 20.49 8.80
N SER A 4 10.82 20.49 9.47
CA SER A 4 10.64 21.14 10.78
C SER A 4 9.85 20.27 11.74
N VAL A 5 10.09 20.45 13.03
CA VAL A 5 9.45 19.71 14.12
C VAL A 5 8.95 20.69 15.16
N ASP A 6 7.69 20.56 15.54
CA ASP A 6 7.13 21.30 16.68
C ASP A 6 7.54 20.61 17.99
N LEU A 7 8.31 21.30 18.80
CA LEU A 7 8.75 20.83 20.12
C LEU A 7 7.81 21.29 21.24
N SER A 8 6.75 22.05 20.93
CA SER A 8 5.77 22.48 21.91
C SER A 8 5.09 21.27 22.56
N GLY A 9 4.85 21.34 23.85
CA GLY A 9 4.28 20.24 24.61
C GLY A 9 5.26 19.11 25.00
N LEU A 10 6.52 19.14 24.52
CA LEU A 10 7.55 18.26 25.03
C LEU A 10 8.14 18.79 26.33
N THR A 11 8.50 17.87 27.22
CA THR A 11 9.20 18.18 28.47
C THR A 11 10.60 17.56 28.45
N THR A 12 11.57 18.28 28.98
CA THR A 12 12.91 17.72 29.18
C THR A 12 12.90 16.63 30.25
N ASP A 13 13.83 15.68 30.14
CA ASP A 13 14.10 14.70 31.19
C ASP A 13 14.79 15.34 32.40
N ALA A 14 15.18 14.51 33.40
CA ALA A 14 15.85 15.00 34.61
C ALA A 14 17.27 15.55 34.35
N ASN A 15 17.86 15.27 33.21
CA ASN A 15 19.12 15.86 32.74
C ASN A 15 18.91 17.15 31.90
N GLY A 16 17.68 17.58 31.72
CA GLY A 16 17.34 18.71 30.88
C GLY A 16 17.36 18.43 29.37
N LEU A 17 17.27 17.16 28.97
CA LEU A 17 17.39 16.73 27.58
C LEU A 17 16.03 16.36 26.96
N VAL A 18 15.90 16.59 25.66
CA VAL A 18 14.86 16.06 24.77
C VAL A 18 15.55 15.32 23.64
N VAL A 19 15.13 14.11 23.35
CA VAL A 19 15.69 13.30 22.26
C VAL A 19 14.70 13.32 21.09
N VAL A 20 15.15 13.80 19.93
CA VAL A 20 14.42 13.78 18.66
C VAL A 20 15.16 12.84 17.72
N GLY A 21 14.48 11.88 17.14
CA GLY A 21 15.14 10.89 16.28
C GLY A 21 14.16 9.88 15.69
N ASN A 22 14.65 8.94 14.90
CA ASN A 22 13.83 7.84 14.39
C ASN A 22 13.61 6.74 15.45
N ASN A 23 12.76 5.78 15.14
CA ASN A 23 12.41 4.66 16.03
C ASN A 23 13.60 3.74 16.41
N GLY A 24 14.71 3.81 15.70
CA GLY A 24 15.91 3.01 15.98
C GLY A 24 16.83 3.63 17.04
N VAL A 25 16.55 4.84 17.53
CA VAL A 25 17.36 5.49 18.57
C VAL A 25 17.04 4.88 19.93
N SER A 26 18.08 4.55 20.68
CA SER A 26 17.97 4.04 22.05
C SER A 26 18.80 4.93 23.00
N PRO A 27 18.23 5.42 24.13
CA PRO A 27 16.87 5.20 24.62
C PRO A 27 15.79 5.81 23.71
N ALA A 28 14.54 5.37 23.89
CA ALA A 28 13.42 5.80 23.06
C ALA A 28 13.28 7.33 23.02
N VAL A 29 13.03 7.84 21.82
CA VAL A 29 12.99 9.28 21.56
C VAL A 29 11.77 9.97 22.19
N SER A 30 11.91 11.25 22.52
CA SER A 30 10.80 12.10 22.97
C SER A 30 9.88 12.51 21.81
N TYR A 31 10.45 12.61 20.60
CA TYR A 31 9.72 12.91 19.37
C TYR A 31 10.31 12.06 18.22
N VAL A 32 9.42 11.35 17.50
CA VAL A 32 9.82 10.47 16.39
C VAL A 32 9.81 11.26 15.08
N ILE A 33 10.91 11.17 14.33
CA ILE A 33 11.02 11.69 12.96
C ILE A 33 11.23 10.54 11.96
N PRO A 34 10.87 10.72 10.67
CA PRO A 34 11.12 9.71 9.63
C PRO A 34 12.60 9.34 9.51
N ASN A 35 12.87 8.15 8.97
CA ASN A 35 14.23 7.75 8.62
C ASN A 35 14.82 8.70 7.57
N ALA A 36 16.14 8.93 7.63
CA ALA A 36 16.87 9.78 6.70
C ALA A 36 16.45 11.27 6.67
N THR A 37 15.68 11.76 7.65
CA THR A 37 15.32 13.18 7.76
C THR A 37 16.56 14.06 7.95
N ILE A 38 17.51 13.65 8.81
CA ILE A 38 18.79 14.35 8.96
C ILE A 38 19.76 13.74 7.96
N GLN A 39 20.17 14.53 6.98
CA GLN A 39 21.05 14.10 5.90
C GLN A 39 22.51 14.01 6.35
N ASN A 40 23.30 13.16 5.70
CA ASN A 40 24.75 13.02 5.97
C ASN A 40 25.60 14.09 5.26
N GLY A 41 25.03 14.89 4.38
CA GLY A 41 25.73 15.97 3.67
C GLY A 41 26.00 17.18 4.56
N PRO A 42 26.74 18.20 4.08
CA PRO A 42 26.89 19.45 4.79
C PRO A 42 25.55 20.18 4.93
N ASP A 43 25.06 20.32 6.15
CA ASP A 43 23.76 20.89 6.45
C ASP A 43 23.75 21.65 7.79
N VAL A 44 22.60 22.18 8.20
CA VAL A 44 22.43 22.88 9.48
C VAL A 44 21.19 22.36 10.20
N VAL A 45 21.35 22.01 11.47
CA VAL A 45 20.24 21.84 12.41
C VAL A 45 20.11 23.10 13.26
N ALA A 46 18.89 23.65 13.34
CA ALA A 46 18.63 24.89 14.04
C ALA A 46 17.41 24.78 14.96
N ILE A 47 17.43 25.55 16.06
CA ILE A 47 16.31 25.70 17.00
C ILE A 47 15.82 27.15 16.91
N TYR A 48 14.53 27.32 16.70
CA TYR A 48 13.87 28.62 16.61
C TYR A 48 12.83 28.79 17.71
N GLN A 49 12.58 30.03 18.11
CA GLN A 49 11.43 30.41 18.91
C GLN A 49 10.34 30.91 17.96
N GLY A 50 9.16 30.30 17.94
CA GLY A 50 8.05 30.68 17.08
C GLY A 50 7.07 29.53 16.82
N SER A 51 6.16 29.73 15.90
CA SER A 51 5.19 28.73 15.48
C SER A 51 5.77 27.88 14.35
N ILE A 52 5.47 26.58 14.31
CA ILE A 52 5.90 25.69 13.23
C ILE A 52 5.42 26.16 11.84
N VAL A 53 4.29 26.89 11.78
CA VAL A 53 3.78 27.45 10.52
C VAL A 53 4.71 28.49 9.90
N ASP A 54 5.61 29.10 10.69
CA ASP A 54 6.59 30.06 10.22
C ASP A 54 7.84 29.39 9.61
N TYR A 55 7.97 28.06 9.76
CA TYR A 55 9.17 27.30 9.37
C TYR A 55 8.80 26.08 8.52
N GLN A 56 7.81 26.20 7.66
CA GLN A 56 7.40 25.15 6.73
C GLN A 56 8.49 24.83 5.70
N GLU A 57 8.37 23.70 5.03
CA GLU A 57 9.25 23.33 3.93
C GLU A 57 9.33 24.45 2.88
N LEU A 58 10.52 24.65 2.31
CA LEU A 58 10.88 25.74 1.39
C LEU A 58 10.95 27.15 2.02
N THR A 59 10.67 27.35 3.32
CA THR A 59 10.91 28.62 3.97
C THR A 59 12.42 28.95 3.93
N PRO A 60 12.83 30.16 3.46
CA PRO A 60 14.22 30.58 3.48
C PRO A 60 14.83 30.58 4.88
N ALA A 61 16.09 30.22 4.99
CA ALA A 61 16.82 30.32 6.25
C ALA A 61 16.92 31.79 6.69
N SER A 62 16.73 32.06 8.00
CA SER A 62 16.77 33.42 8.58
C SER A 62 17.37 33.37 9.98
N PRO A 63 18.14 34.37 10.42
CA PRO A 63 18.60 34.48 11.80
C PRO A 63 17.50 35.00 12.76
N LEU A 64 16.34 35.42 12.25
CA LEU A 64 15.24 35.93 13.06
C LEU A 64 14.68 34.82 13.96
N ASN A 65 14.58 35.09 15.26
CA ASN A 65 14.12 34.14 16.28
C ASN A 65 14.99 32.89 16.42
N LEU A 66 16.19 32.86 15.84
CA LEU A 66 17.12 31.75 15.98
C LEU A 66 17.62 31.69 17.43
N VAL A 67 17.41 30.51 18.07
CA VAL A 67 17.91 30.25 19.43
C VAL A 67 19.31 29.64 19.37
N HIS A 68 19.52 28.66 18.51
CA HIS A 68 20.80 27.98 18.31
C HIS A 68 20.83 27.27 16.96
N ALA A 69 22.03 27.15 16.37
CA ALA A 69 22.23 26.36 15.17
C ALA A 69 23.63 25.72 15.14
N ILE A 70 23.74 24.60 14.47
CA ILE A 70 25.00 23.89 14.23
C ILE A 70 25.09 23.48 12.76
N GLY A 71 26.21 23.84 12.11
CA GLY A 71 26.58 23.26 10.82
C GLY A 71 27.19 21.87 11.02
N HIS A 72 26.70 20.87 10.30
CA HIS A 72 27.17 19.48 10.41
C HIS A 72 27.31 18.80 9.05
N GLY A 73 27.95 17.64 9.02
CA GLY A 73 28.08 16.79 7.84
C GLY A 73 29.13 15.69 8.01
N ASN A 74 29.27 14.88 6.99
CA ASN A 74 30.23 13.76 6.94
C ASN A 74 31.55 14.12 6.23
N THR A 75 31.68 15.34 5.74
CA THR A 75 32.89 15.88 5.07
C THR A 75 33.45 17.10 5.80
N ALA A 76 34.69 17.46 5.52
CA ALA A 76 35.31 18.66 6.08
C ALA A 76 34.84 19.97 5.41
N THR A 77 34.01 19.91 4.36
CA THR A 77 33.56 21.09 3.63
C THR A 77 32.23 21.58 4.25
N PRO A 78 32.20 22.77 4.87
CA PRO A 78 30.99 23.29 5.50
C PRO A 78 29.96 23.84 4.47
N PRO A 79 28.67 23.94 4.83
CA PRO A 79 27.66 24.66 4.06
C PRO A 79 27.79 26.17 4.25
N THR A 80 28.85 26.76 3.70
CA THR A 80 29.32 28.12 4.03
C THR A 80 28.26 29.20 3.85
N GLU A 81 27.48 29.13 2.76
CA GLU A 81 26.43 30.12 2.48
C GLU A 81 25.32 30.07 3.55
N LEU A 82 24.83 28.88 3.88
CA LEU A 82 23.79 28.70 4.88
C LEU A 82 24.28 29.12 6.29
N MET A 83 25.53 28.77 6.62
CA MET A 83 26.14 29.19 7.89
C MET A 83 26.27 30.70 7.97
N GLN A 84 26.64 31.38 6.87
CA GLN A 84 26.74 32.84 6.82
C GLN A 84 25.37 33.51 7.01
N ILE A 85 24.30 32.99 6.36
CA ILE A 85 22.95 33.49 6.52
C ILE A 85 22.50 33.40 7.99
N LEU A 86 22.81 32.30 8.67
CA LEU A 86 22.41 32.07 10.07
C LEU A 86 23.39 32.69 11.09
N GLY A 87 24.48 33.32 10.66
CA GLY A 87 25.46 33.95 11.54
C GLY A 87 26.25 32.96 12.40
N ILE A 88 26.37 31.67 11.96
CA ILE A 88 27.10 30.64 12.70
C ILE A 88 28.51 30.42 12.10
N THR A 89 29.49 30.24 12.97
CA THR A 89 30.90 30.05 12.57
C THR A 89 31.41 28.64 12.85
N THR A 90 30.66 27.85 13.62
CA THR A 90 31.08 26.52 14.02
C THR A 90 30.50 25.46 13.08
N TYR A 91 31.36 24.67 12.50
CA TYR A 91 31.03 23.48 11.73
C TYR A 91 31.66 22.25 12.36
N ALA A 92 30.86 21.23 12.56
CA ALA A 92 31.37 19.95 13.08
C ALA A 92 31.04 18.84 12.06
N TYR A 93 31.98 17.94 11.81
CA TYR A 93 31.73 16.81 10.95
C TYR A 93 32.11 15.48 11.62
N GLU A 94 31.34 14.45 11.30
CA GLU A 94 31.36 13.15 11.99
C GLU A 94 32.67 12.39 11.78
N ASN A 95 33.30 12.57 10.62
CA ASN A 95 34.52 11.83 10.23
C ASN A 95 35.80 12.47 10.70
N GLN A 96 35.78 13.33 11.72
CA GLN A 96 36.99 13.98 12.27
C GLN A 96 38.11 13.00 12.67
N ASN A 97 37.72 11.79 13.09
CA ASN A 97 38.66 10.75 13.57
C ASN A 97 38.57 9.44 12.75
N GLY A 98 37.92 9.45 11.58
CA GLY A 98 37.73 8.28 10.73
C GLY A 98 36.69 7.28 11.23
N ALA A 99 35.87 7.63 12.22
CA ALA A 99 34.90 6.73 12.86
C ALA A 99 33.44 7.14 12.62
N GLN A 100 33.12 7.74 11.48
CA GLN A 100 31.78 8.26 11.13
C GLN A 100 30.64 7.21 11.21
N THR A 101 30.94 5.91 11.15
CA THR A 101 29.95 4.85 11.24
C THR A 101 29.59 4.46 12.68
N THR A 102 30.38 4.90 13.66
CA THR A 102 30.24 4.51 15.08
C THR A 102 30.25 5.70 16.03
N HIS A 103 30.58 6.89 15.54
CA HIS A 103 30.62 8.12 16.33
C HIS A 103 29.56 9.10 15.86
N SER A 104 29.24 10.05 16.73
CA SER A 104 28.36 11.20 16.45
C SER A 104 29.07 12.50 16.85
N ILE A 105 28.54 13.63 16.36
CA ILE A 105 28.95 14.96 16.81
C ILE A 105 28.41 15.18 18.22
N ARG A 106 29.28 15.61 19.12
CA ARG A 106 29.00 15.87 20.54
C ARG A 106 29.39 17.31 20.90
N ARG A 107 28.51 18.01 21.61
CA ARG A 107 28.84 19.31 22.17
C ARG A 107 29.57 19.13 23.48
N ASN A 108 30.72 19.76 23.61
CA ASN A 108 31.55 19.77 24.83
C ASN A 108 31.08 20.88 25.81
N ASN A 109 31.50 20.81 27.07
CA ASN A 109 31.10 21.78 28.10
C ASN A 109 31.60 23.22 27.82
N ASP A 110 32.71 23.36 27.08
CA ASP A 110 33.25 24.65 26.64
C ASP A 110 32.52 25.24 25.40
N GLY A 111 31.49 24.55 24.91
CA GLY A 111 30.73 24.96 23.75
C GLY A 111 31.30 24.51 22.40
N THR A 112 32.47 23.90 22.37
CA THR A 112 33.05 23.31 21.16
C THR A 112 32.37 21.98 20.81
N TYR A 113 32.70 21.41 19.63
CA TYR A 113 32.16 20.13 19.17
C TYR A 113 33.30 19.15 18.87
N SER A 114 33.04 17.88 19.16
CA SER A 114 33.96 16.76 18.85
C SER A 114 33.17 15.54 18.39
N ALA A 115 33.84 14.64 17.65
CA ALA A 115 33.27 13.33 17.34
C ALA A 115 33.55 12.33 18.47
N GLY A 116 32.55 11.58 18.88
CA GLY A 116 32.66 10.58 19.94
C GLY A 116 31.51 9.59 19.95
N THR A 117 31.55 8.62 20.86
CA THR A 117 30.51 7.61 21.03
C THR A 117 29.15 8.29 21.26
N PRO A 118 28.08 7.92 20.52
CA PRO A 118 26.75 8.47 20.74
C PRO A 118 26.28 8.29 22.18
N SER A 119 25.63 9.33 22.72
CA SER A 119 25.09 9.33 24.10
C SER A 119 23.67 9.94 24.14
N PRO A 120 22.72 9.45 23.33
CA PRO A 120 21.36 9.99 23.36
C PRO A 120 20.75 9.81 24.76
N GLY A 121 20.05 10.85 25.27
CA GLY A 121 19.47 10.85 26.61
C GLY A 121 20.47 10.96 27.79
N ALA A 122 21.76 11.16 27.53
CA ALA A 122 22.78 11.33 28.56
C ALA A 122 23.65 12.59 28.31
N LEU A 123 24.15 13.19 29.37
CA LEU A 123 25.10 14.31 29.23
C LEU A 123 26.43 13.80 28.66
N ASN A 124 27.02 14.55 27.72
CA ASN A 124 28.24 14.14 27.00
C ASN A 124 29.49 14.06 27.88
N ASP A 125 29.50 14.70 29.03
CA ASP A 125 30.61 14.70 30.00
C ASP A 125 30.53 13.56 31.04
N GLY A 126 29.46 12.73 30.94
CA GLY A 126 29.25 11.62 31.88
C GLY A 126 28.68 12.06 33.24
N THR A 127 28.34 13.33 33.42
CA THR A 127 27.61 13.82 34.60
C THR A 127 26.12 13.60 34.48
N GLY A 128 25.34 13.96 35.51
CA GLY A 128 23.89 13.83 35.53
C GLY A 128 23.41 12.49 36.11
N ILE A 129 22.10 12.25 35.96
CA ILE A 129 21.46 11.05 36.46
C ILE A 129 21.75 9.89 35.52
N THR A 130 22.24 8.77 36.08
CA THR A 130 22.31 7.49 35.35
C THR A 130 20.95 6.83 35.40
N PHE A 131 20.28 6.78 34.26
CA PHE A 131 18.97 6.13 34.17
C PHE A 131 19.11 4.59 34.11
N ASN A 132 18.16 3.89 34.74
CA ASN A 132 17.97 2.46 34.52
C ASN A 132 17.03 2.27 33.33
N GLY A 133 17.55 1.72 32.24
CA GLY A 133 16.78 1.52 31.01
C GLY A 133 15.73 0.42 31.19
N VAL A 134 14.50 0.66 30.69
CA VAL A 134 13.41 -0.33 30.67
C VAL A 134 13.10 -0.69 29.21
N THR A 135 13.08 -2.00 28.92
CA THR A 135 12.85 -2.57 27.58
C THR A 135 11.56 -3.38 27.56
N ILE A 136 10.76 -3.23 26.53
CA ILE A 136 9.65 -4.14 26.20
C ILE A 136 10.19 -5.25 25.30
N THR A 137 9.91 -6.49 25.64
CA THR A 137 10.17 -7.66 24.79
C THR A 137 8.88 -8.42 24.55
N VAL A 138 8.55 -8.60 23.28
CA VAL A 138 7.39 -9.38 22.83
C VAL A 138 7.73 -10.03 21.50
N ASP A 139 7.16 -11.20 21.24
CA ASP A 139 7.20 -11.80 19.91
C ASP A 139 6.26 -11.01 18.98
N ALA A 140 6.85 -10.29 18.02
CA ALA A 140 6.15 -9.46 17.06
C ALA A 140 5.59 -10.25 15.86
N SER A 141 5.61 -11.58 15.87
CA SER A 141 4.92 -12.39 14.87
C SER A 141 3.41 -12.14 14.94
N ASN A 142 2.71 -12.38 13.82
CA ASN A 142 1.25 -12.27 13.78
C ASN A 142 0.60 -13.07 14.89
N LYS A 143 -0.43 -12.51 15.51
CA LYS A 143 -1.29 -13.18 16.51
C LYS A 143 -2.68 -13.32 15.93
N LEU A 144 -3.34 -14.42 16.25
CA LEU A 144 -4.73 -14.65 15.88
C LEU A 144 -5.64 -14.15 17.00
N GLU A 145 -6.81 -13.65 16.66
CA GLU A 145 -7.89 -13.46 17.62
C GLU A 145 -8.17 -14.74 18.41
N GLY A 146 -8.68 -14.59 19.61
CA GLY A 146 -8.92 -15.71 20.53
C GLY A 146 -7.65 -16.28 21.18
N THR A 147 -6.43 -15.78 20.85
CA THR A 147 -5.16 -16.27 21.41
C THR A 147 -4.60 -15.36 22.50
N SER A 148 -3.59 -15.85 23.23
CA SER A 148 -2.89 -15.07 24.25
C SER A 148 -1.39 -15.09 24.00
N PHE A 149 -0.71 -14.00 24.37
CA PHE A 149 0.74 -13.89 24.26
C PHE A 149 1.34 -13.11 25.44
N PRO A 150 2.62 -13.35 25.77
CA PRO A 150 3.31 -12.64 26.84
C PRO A 150 3.99 -11.37 26.33
N ILE A 151 3.99 -10.32 27.19
CA ILE A 151 4.83 -9.13 27.05
C ILE A 151 5.73 -9.08 28.29
N THR A 152 7.05 -8.98 28.10
CA THR A 152 8.03 -8.92 29.20
C THR A 152 8.64 -7.52 29.26
N PHE A 153 8.64 -6.94 30.43
CA PHE A 153 9.30 -5.67 30.76
C PHE A 153 10.56 -5.98 31.54
N THR A 154 11.71 -5.48 31.05
CA THR A 154 13.03 -5.79 31.62
C THR A 154 13.81 -4.52 31.87
N THR A 155 14.41 -4.36 33.08
CA THR A 155 15.33 -3.29 33.42
C THR A 155 16.79 -3.70 33.22
N GLN A 156 17.68 -2.78 32.89
CA GLN A 156 19.11 -3.05 32.72
C GLN A 156 19.79 -3.45 34.04
N GLN A 157 19.32 -2.91 35.16
CA GLN A 157 19.81 -3.22 36.50
C GLN A 157 18.64 -3.60 37.41
N PRO A 158 18.85 -4.45 38.45
CA PRO A 158 17.82 -4.73 39.42
C PRO A 158 17.26 -3.46 40.06
N VAL A 159 15.93 -3.39 40.20
CA VAL A 159 15.28 -2.24 40.83
C VAL A 159 15.49 -2.29 42.36
N THR A 160 15.77 -1.14 42.95
CA THR A 160 16.02 -1.06 44.42
C THR A 160 14.74 -1.00 45.25
N THR A 161 13.67 -0.54 44.63
CA THR A 161 12.30 -0.50 45.19
C THR A 161 11.36 -0.97 44.08
N ASP A 162 10.12 -1.32 44.42
CA ASP A 162 9.12 -1.71 43.43
C ASP A 162 9.00 -0.61 42.34
N LEU A 163 9.20 -0.98 41.08
CA LEU A 163 9.01 -0.11 39.94
C LEU A 163 7.62 -0.32 39.36
N SER A 164 6.74 0.66 39.51
CA SER A 164 5.38 0.61 38.96
C SER A 164 5.17 1.63 37.87
N PHE A 165 4.54 1.20 36.77
CA PHE A 165 4.15 2.03 35.62
C PHE A 165 2.99 1.37 34.85
N THR A 166 2.50 2.01 33.81
CA THR A 166 1.46 1.45 32.92
C THR A 166 1.99 1.26 31.51
N TYR A 167 1.28 0.49 30.71
CA TYR A 167 1.46 0.41 29.26
C TYR A 167 0.10 0.45 28.56
N SER A 168 0.09 0.67 27.25
CA SER A 168 -1.10 0.65 26.42
C SER A 168 -0.92 -0.27 25.22
N LEU A 169 -2.03 -0.76 24.67
CA LEU A 169 -2.07 -1.70 23.53
C LEU A 169 -2.84 -1.14 22.34
N THR A 170 -3.53 0.00 22.49
CA THR A 170 -4.42 0.54 21.47
C THR A 170 -3.70 1.21 20.32
N SER A 171 -4.23 1.06 19.11
CA SER A 171 -3.72 1.68 17.89
C SER A 171 -4.82 1.74 16.83
N GLY A 172 -5.34 2.92 16.55
CA GLY A 172 -6.36 3.08 15.50
C GLY A 172 -7.61 2.26 15.76
N SER A 173 -7.84 1.23 14.95
CA SER A 173 -8.97 0.30 15.07
C SER A 173 -8.84 -0.60 16.30
N PHE A 174 -7.66 -1.15 16.60
CA PHE A 174 -7.44 -2.00 17.79
C PHE A 174 -7.61 -1.21 19.09
N ASN A 175 -8.61 -1.54 19.87
CA ASN A 175 -9.07 -0.76 21.02
C ASN A 175 -9.29 -1.63 22.27
N ALA A 176 -10.00 -1.12 23.30
CA ALA A 176 -10.18 -1.80 24.56
C ALA A 176 -11.18 -2.97 24.52
N ASP A 177 -11.99 -3.06 23.48
CA ASP A 177 -12.96 -4.15 23.30
C ASP A 177 -12.31 -5.40 22.70
N ASP A 178 -11.08 -5.27 22.13
CA ASP A 178 -10.38 -6.32 21.40
C ASP A 178 -9.46 -7.18 22.30
N TYR A 179 -9.26 -6.80 23.56
CA TYR A 179 -8.35 -7.53 24.43
C TYR A 179 -8.73 -7.51 25.91
N VAL A 180 -8.19 -8.48 26.65
CA VAL A 180 -8.15 -8.49 28.13
C VAL A 180 -6.70 -8.52 28.59
N ALA A 181 -6.28 -7.50 29.35
CA ALA A 181 -4.94 -7.40 29.92
C ALA A 181 -4.92 -6.58 31.20
N ASP A 182 -4.00 -6.90 32.13
CA ASP A 182 -3.63 -6.00 33.23
C ASP A 182 -2.57 -5.02 32.73
N LEU A 183 -2.97 -3.79 32.48
CA LEU A 183 -2.12 -2.72 31.95
C LEU A 183 -1.19 -2.10 33.01
N ASN A 184 -1.27 -2.52 34.29
CA ASN A 184 -0.36 -2.09 35.32
C ASN A 184 0.82 -3.06 35.41
N VAL A 185 2.01 -2.52 35.44
CA VAL A 185 3.28 -3.25 35.55
C VAL A 185 3.91 -2.92 36.88
N THR A 186 4.35 -3.94 37.64
CA THR A 186 5.21 -3.75 38.79
C THR A 186 6.36 -4.75 38.74
N ILE A 187 7.59 -4.25 38.62
CA ILE A 187 8.81 -5.05 38.76
C ILE A 187 9.21 -4.98 40.24
N PRO A 188 9.18 -6.11 41.00
CA PRO A 188 9.46 -6.11 42.43
C PRO A 188 10.92 -5.74 42.75
N ALA A 189 11.14 -5.14 43.91
CA ALA A 189 12.46 -4.83 44.41
C ALA A 189 13.41 -6.04 44.33
N GLY A 190 14.62 -5.81 43.82
CA GLY A 190 15.63 -6.84 43.60
C GLY A 190 15.48 -7.62 42.29
N GLN A 191 14.39 -7.46 41.56
CA GLN A 191 14.18 -8.12 40.26
C GLN A 191 14.53 -7.20 39.09
N THR A 192 14.73 -7.82 37.92
CA THR A 192 15.01 -7.11 36.66
C THR A 192 13.87 -7.21 35.65
N SER A 193 12.84 -8.04 35.88
CA SER A 193 11.79 -8.22 34.88
C SER A 193 10.46 -8.67 35.50
N VAL A 194 9.40 -8.44 34.71
CA VAL A 194 8.08 -8.99 34.92
C VAL A 194 7.41 -9.28 33.58
N THR A 195 6.60 -10.32 33.52
CA THR A 195 5.83 -10.68 32.33
C THR A 195 4.35 -10.49 32.58
N LYS A 196 3.66 -9.88 31.61
CA LYS A 196 2.21 -9.74 31.55
C LYS A 196 1.67 -10.57 30.39
N THR A 197 0.47 -11.11 30.55
CA THR A 197 -0.24 -11.83 29.49
C THR A 197 -1.31 -10.92 28.92
N VAL A 198 -1.40 -10.86 27.60
CA VAL A 198 -2.47 -10.23 26.84
C VAL A 198 -3.29 -11.34 26.21
N GLN A 199 -4.59 -11.32 26.39
CA GLN A 199 -5.54 -12.17 25.68
C GLN A 199 -6.23 -11.30 24.61
N ILE A 200 -6.12 -11.67 23.36
CA ILE A 200 -6.88 -11.08 22.26
C ILE A 200 -8.25 -11.75 22.26
N LEU A 201 -9.30 -10.99 22.14
CA LEU A 201 -10.66 -11.49 22.08
C LEU A 201 -10.99 -11.89 20.63
N ASP A 202 -11.83 -12.89 20.48
CA ASP A 202 -12.55 -13.24 19.27
C ASP A 202 -14.03 -12.98 19.58
N ASP A 203 -14.58 -11.93 19.03
CA ASP A 203 -15.96 -11.52 19.30
C ASP A 203 -16.94 -11.97 18.20
N GLY A 204 -16.42 -12.64 17.17
CA GLY A 204 -17.19 -13.18 16.04
C GLY A 204 -17.58 -12.13 14.99
N LEU A 205 -17.03 -10.92 15.06
CA LEU A 205 -17.21 -9.87 14.03
C LEU A 205 -16.17 -10.03 12.92
N THR A 206 -16.49 -9.57 11.74
CA THR A 206 -15.54 -9.45 10.63
C THR A 206 -15.07 -8.00 10.58
N GLU A 207 -13.96 -7.70 11.21
CA GLU A 207 -13.40 -6.35 11.34
C GLU A 207 -12.17 -6.14 10.45
N GLY A 208 -11.59 -7.24 9.98
CA GLY A 208 -10.34 -7.29 9.24
C GLY A 208 -9.12 -7.27 10.15
N ASP A 209 -7.98 -7.61 9.58
CA ASP A 209 -6.72 -7.60 10.34
C ASP A 209 -6.43 -6.22 10.92
N GLU A 210 -5.96 -6.20 12.14
CA GLU A 210 -5.65 -5.00 12.89
C GLU A 210 -4.19 -4.93 13.32
N VAL A 211 -3.75 -3.77 13.81
CA VAL A 211 -2.39 -3.59 14.31
C VAL A 211 -2.44 -3.16 15.77
N LEU A 212 -2.02 -4.03 16.66
CA LEU A 212 -1.79 -3.72 18.06
C LEU A 212 -0.46 -2.99 18.23
N ARG A 213 -0.44 -1.93 19.03
CA ARG A 213 0.78 -1.18 19.36
C ARG A 213 1.07 -1.22 20.86
N VAL A 214 2.18 -1.87 21.23
CA VAL A 214 2.65 -1.86 22.62
C VAL A 214 3.43 -0.58 22.88
N LYS A 215 2.98 0.20 23.87
CA LYS A 215 3.59 1.46 24.24
C LYS A 215 3.68 1.64 25.76
N PHE A 216 4.82 2.15 26.26
CA PHE A 216 4.94 2.57 27.64
C PHE A 216 4.00 3.74 28.00
N GLY A 217 3.48 3.70 29.22
CA GLY A 217 3.01 4.91 29.89
C GLY A 217 4.18 5.72 30.46
N THR A 218 3.89 6.62 31.41
CA THR A 218 4.93 7.42 32.07
C THR A 218 5.76 6.54 33.01
N LEU A 219 7.08 6.53 32.81
CA LEU A 219 8.02 5.91 33.74
C LEU A 219 8.35 6.86 34.90
N PRO A 220 8.58 6.33 36.13
CA PRO A 220 9.07 7.11 37.25
C PRO A 220 10.45 7.71 37.01
N THR A 221 10.77 8.79 37.75
CA THR A 221 12.10 9.43 37.72
C THR A 221 13.22 8.39 37.97
N GLY A 222 14.29 8.47 37.19
CA GLY A 222 15.41 7.53 37.25
C GLY A 222 15.29 6.34 36.29
N PHE A 223 14.17 6.22 35.57
CA PHE A 223 13.97 5.20 34.54
C PHE A 223 13.76 5.83 33.16
N ILE A 224 14.22 5.14 32.12
CA ILE A 224 14.09 5.61 30.73
C ILE A 224 13.68 4.46 29.81
N ARG A 225 12.85 4.77 28.81
CA ARG A 225 12.42 3.80 27.80
C ARG A 225 13.55 3.49 26.85
N MET A 226 13.88 2.21 26.65
CA MET A 226 14.89 1.78 25.70
C MET A 226 14.32 1.51 24.32
N ASN A 227 13.03 1.15 24.25
CA ASN A 227 12.20 1.04 23.04
C ASN A 227 10.76 1.42 23.42
N ASP A 228 9.92 1.74 22.41
CA ASP A 228 8.53 2.17 22.72
C ASP A 228 7.53 1.89 21.58
N LEU A 229 7.99 1.39 20.46
CA LEU A 229 7.12 1.20 19.30
C LEU A 229 7.27 -0.23 18.78
N ILE A 230 6.47 -1.13 19.36
CA ILE A 230 6.35 -2.50 18.87
C ILE A 230 4.95 -2.65 18.29
N TYR A 231 4.90 -3.02 17.02
CA TYR A 231 3.67 -3.31 16.30
C TYR A 231 3.52 -4.81 16.15
N ILE A 232 2.32 -5.31 16.38
CA ILE A 232 1.95 -6.72 16.23
C ILE A 232 0.70 -6.76 15.36
N ASN A 233 0.75 -7.49 14.27
CA ASN A 233 -0.42 -7.72 13.43
C ASN A 233 -1.34 -8.73 14.11
N ILE A 234 -2.60 -8.36 14.30
CA ILE A 234 -3.67 -9.20 14.80
C ILE A 234 -4.48 -9.66 13.58
N VAL A 235 -4.55 -10.95 13.41
CA VAL A 235 -5.26 -11.56 12.27
C VAL A 235 -6.67 -11.88 12.73
N ASP A 236 -7.65 -11.26 12.07
CA ASP A 236 -9.07 -11.55 12.24
C ASP A 236 -9.35 -12.97 11.71
N VAL A 237 -9.90 -13.81 12.56
CA VAL A 237 -10.28 -15.19 12.21
C VAL A 237 -11.69 -15.27 11.63
N ASN A 238 -12.44 -14.18 11.66
CA ASN A 238 -13.79 -14.03 11.15
C ASN A 238 -13.75 -13.35 9.79
N PHE A 239 -14.15 -14.05 8.73
CA PHE A 239 -14.18 -13.53 7.38
C PHE A 239 -15.36 -14.08 6.59
N THR A 240 -15.73 -13.37 5.54
CA THR A 240 -16.74 -13.82 4.60
C THR A 240 -16.11 -14.40 3.34
N VAL A 241 -16.84 -15.32 2.71
CA VAL A 241 -16.48 -15.93 1.42
C VAL A 241 -17.53 -15.51 0.39
N SER A 242 -17.06 -15.05 -0.76
CA SER A 242 -17.93 -14.68 -1.88
C SER A 242 -18.52 -15.94 -2.56
N ASN A 243 -19.61 -15.74 -3.31
CA ASN A 243 -20.22 -16.80 -4.12
C ASN A 243 -19.57 -16.97 -5.50
N PHE A 244 -18.45 -16.31 -5.75
CA PHE A 244 -17.70 -16.37 -7.00
C PHE A 244 -16.23 -16.71 -6.74
N GLY A 245 -15.52 -17.14 -7.80
CA GLY A 245 -14.15 -17.64 -7.71
C GLY A 245 -13.08 -16.55 -7.74
N THR A 246 -11.84 -16.95 -7.46
CA THR A 246 -10.65 -16.13 -7.67
C THR A 246 -10.25 -16.10 -9.15
N PRO A 247 -9.44 -15.12 -9.62
CA PRO A 247 -8.91 -15.13 -10.99
C PRO A 247 -8.17 -16.41 -11.41
N LEU A 248 -7.58 -17.15 -10.45
CA LEU A 248 -6.98 -18.47 -10.72
C LEU A 248 -8.00 -19.61 -10.85
N ASN A 249 -9.17 -19.47 -10.25
CA ASN A 249 -10.27 -20.42 -10.33
C ASN A 249 -11.55 -19.66 -10.64
N PRO A 250 -11.66 -19.09 -11.85
CA PRO A 250 -12.72 -18.17 -12.20
C PRO A 250 -14.08 -18.84 -12.26
N THR A 251 -15.10 -18.08 -11.90
CA THR A 251 -16.51 -18.40 -12.17
C THR A 251 -17.09 -17.37 -13.13
N TYR A 252 -18.21 -17.69 -13.74
CA TYR A 252 -18.85 -16.87 -14.74
C TYR A 252 -20.36 -16.85 -14.51
N GLY A 253 -20.96 -15.64 -14.54
CA GLY A 253 -22.40 -15.44 -14.42
C GLY A 253 -22.98 -15.59 -13.01
N GLN A 254 -22.14 -15.68 -11.97
CA GLN A 254 -22.56 -15.64 -10.58
C GLN A 254 -22.78 -14.19 -10.11
N VAL A 255 -22.02 -13.25 -10.68
CA VAL A 255 -22.14 -11.82 -10.38
C VAL A 255 -22.90 -11.14 -11.51
N THR A 256 -24.06 -10.58 -11.18
CA THR A 256 -24.89 -9.83 -12.15
C THR A 256 -24.38 -8.39 -12.28
N PRO A 257 -24.23 -7.85 -13.50
CA PRO A 257 -23.88 -6.45 -13.69
C PRO A 257 -24.97 -5.53 -13.12
N THR A 258 -24.54 -4.38 -12.57
CA THR A 258 -25.43 -3.41 -11.91
C THR A 258 -25.95 -2.31 -12.83
N TYR A 259 -25.52 -2.27 -14.09
CA TYR A 259 -26.01 -1.27 -15.04
C TYR A 259 -27.44 -1.55 -15.52
N THR A 260 -28.16 -0.49 -15.91
CA THR A 260 -29.52 -0.58 -16.45
C THR A 260 -29.50 -1.06 -17.91
N GLU A 261 -30.57 -1.68 -18.37
CA GLU A 261 -30.69 -2.25 -19.74
C GLU A 261 -30.37 -1.22 -20.85
N ASP A 262 -30.62 0.06 -20.62
CA ASP A 262 -30.36 1.14 -21.57
C ASP A 262 -28.97 1.75 -21.50
N TYR A 263 -28.14 1.37 -20.54
CA TYR A 263 -26.81 1.98 -20.29
C TYR A 263 -25.93 2.01 -21.54
N TYR A 264 -25.93 0.94 -22.33
CA TYR A 264 -25.16 0.80 -23.56
C TYR A 264 -26.02 0.88 -24.84
N SER A 265 -27.26 1.26 -24.75
CA SER A 265 -28.19 1.26 -25.89
C SER A 265 -27.75 2.16 -27.07
N SER A 266 -27.03 3.25 -26.77
CA SER A 266 -26.49 4.17 -27.77
C SER A 266 -25.41 3.59 -28.68
N LEU A 267 -24.82 2.42 -28.31
CA LEU A 267 -23.77 1.77 -29.10
C LEU A 267 -24.33 0.98 -30.29
N ILE A 268 -25.62 0.60 -30.22
CA ILE A 268 -26.23 -0.27 -31.23
C ILE A 268 -26.28 0.41 -32.59
N GLY A 269 -25.86 -0.29 -33.63
CA GLY A 269 -25.84 0.20 -35.00
C GLY A 269 -24.63 1.06 -35.36
N LEU A 270 -23.70 1.31 -34.43
CA LEU A 270 -22.50 2.10 -34.66
C LEU A 270 -21.29 1.24 -35.06
N SER A 271 -20.30 1.86 -35.70
CA SER A 271 -19.04 1.21 -36.11
C SER A 271 -17.87 2.21 -36.11
N GLY A 272 -16.64 1.71 -36.06
CA GLY A 272 -15.42 2.51 -36.18
C GLY A 272 -15.35 3.68 -35.18
N ASP A 273 -15.00 4.87 -35.63
CA ASP A 273 -14.85 6.05 -34.77
C ASP A 273 -16.16 6.48 -34.10
N ALA A 274 -17.33 6.26 -34.74
CA ALA A 274 -18.60 6.56 -34.13
C ALA A 274 -18.89 5.63 -32.94
N LEU A 275 -18.50 4.37 -33.00
CA LEU A 275 -18.61 3.43 -31.89
C LEU A 275 -17.65 3.83 -30.75
N LYS A 276 -16.40 4.17 -31.06
CA LYS A 276 -15.42 4.65 -30.05
C LYS A 276 -15.95 5.89 -29.32
N GLN A 277 -16.45 6.88 -30.09
CA GLN A 277 -16.98 8.11 -29.51
C GLN A 277 -18.19 7.84 -28.61
N ALA A 278 -19.12 6.99 -29.03
CA ALA A 278 -20.29 6.65 -28.23
C ALA A 278 -19.94 5.92 -26.92
N ILE A 279 -18.91 5.06 -26.93
CA ILE A 279 -18.40 4.45 -25.69
C ILE A 279 -17.81 5.55 -24.79
N GLN A 280 -16.99 6.45 -25.33
CA GLN A 280 -16.38 7.55 -24.59
C GLN A 280 -17.46 8.49 -24.00
N ASP A 281 -18.51 8.80 -24.76
CA ASP A 281 -19.63 9.63 -24.30
C ASP A 281 -20.36 9.04 -23.09
N ILE A 282 -20.32 7.72 -22.90
CA ILE A 282 -20.84 7.04 -21.71
C ILE A 282 -19.83 7.13 -20.57
N ILE A 283 -18.59 6.69 -20.79
CA ILE A 283 -17.63 6.46 -19.71
C ILE A 283 -16.83 7.71 -19.29
N ALA A 284 -16.94 8.81 -20.04
CA ALA A 284 -16.27 10.07 -19.80
C ALA A 284 -17.19 11.29 -19.75
N ASN A 285 -18.49 11.09 -19.56
CA ASN A 285 -19.49 12.17 -19.51
C ASN A 285 -19.32 13.01 -18.23
N PRO A 286 -18.91 14.29 -18.31
CA PRO A 286 -18.64 15.10 -17.14
C PRO A 286 -19.88 15.45 -16.29
N ASN A 287 -21.08 15.18 -16.81
CA ASN A 287 -22.31 15.36 -16.05
C ASN A 287 -22.67 14.13 -15.19
N VAL A 288 -22.00 13.00 -15.39
CA VAL A 288 -22.27 11.73 -14.74
C VAL A 288 -21.04 11.17 -14.05
N VAL A 289 -19.88 11.23 -14.72
CA VAL A 289 -18.63 10.61 -14.27
C VAL A 289 -17.85 11.59 -13.39
N ARG A 290 -17.38 11.10 -12.27
CA ARG A 290 -16.51 11.85 -11.35
C ARG A 290 -15.12 11.21 -11.24
N LYS A 291 -14.13 11.99 -10.88
CA LYS A 291 -12.87 11.53 -10.29
C LYS A 291 -12.94 11.61 -8.77
N HIS A 292 -12.01 10.98 -8.10
CA HIS A 292 -11.83 11.02 -6.66
C HIS A 292 -10.34 11.20 -6.32
N ALA A 293 -10.01 11.41 -5.05
CA ALA A 293 -8.63 11.53 -4.61
C ALA A 293 -7.86 10.21 -4.81
N TYR A 294 -6.57 10.30 -5.11
CA TYR A 294 -5.72 9.12 -5.21
C TYR A 294 -5.65 8.34 -3.88
N GLY A 295 -5.78 9.06 -2.75
CA GLY A 295 -5.90 8.43 -1.44
C GLY A 295 -7.10 7.49 -1.30
N ASP A 296 -8.24 7.80 -1.91
CA ASP A 296 -9.46 6.96 -1.87
C ASP A 296 -9.27 5.62 -2.58
N VAL A 297 -8.35 5.54 -3.55
CA VAL A 297 -8.11 4.29 -4.30
C VAL A 297 -7.73 3.15 -3.37
N VAL A 298 -7.05 3.41 -2.26
CA VAL A 298 -6.72 2.37 -1.28
C VAL A 298 -7.97 1.70 -0.74
N ASP A 299 -8.98 2.49 -0.36
CA ASP A 299 -10.23 1.96 0.17
C ASP A 299 -11.09 1.31 -0.92
N ILE A 300 -11.03 1.84 -2.15
CA ILE A 300 -11.67 1.21 -3.30
C ILE A 300 -11.09 -0.18 -3.53
N LEU A 301 -9.75 -0.31 -3.57
CA LEU A 301 -9.09 -1.59 -3.85
C LEU A 301 -9.31 -2.63 -2.74
N LYS A 302 -9.40 -2.23 -1.47
CA LYS A 302 -9.74 -3.15 -0.37
C LYS A 302 -11.07 -3.88 -0.57
N VAL A 303 -11.97 -3.32 -1.38
CA VAL A 303 -13.27 -3.93 -1.69
C VAL A 303 -13.30 -4.46 -3.13
N ALA A 304 -12.85 -3.66 -4.11
CA ALA A 304 -12.85 -4.05 -5.51
C ALA A 304 -11.92 -5.23 -5.81
N ASP A 305 -10.76 -5.26 -5.19
CA ASP A 305 -9.79 -6.36 -5.31
C ASP A 305 -9.83 -7.33 -4.10
N GLN A 306 -10.95 -7.36 -3.34
CA GLN A 306 -11.09 -8.28 -2.21
C GLN A 306 -10.96 -9.74 -2.66
N ASN A 307 -10.17 -10.52 -1.93
CA ASN A 307 -10.05 -11.96 -2.16
C ASN A 307 -11.42 -12.65 -1.94
N PRO A 308 -11.99 -13.34 -2.96
CA PRO A 308 -13.26 -14.02 -2.81
C PRO A 308 -13.31 -15.08 -1.71
N LEU A 309 -12.17 -15.67 -1.36
CA LEU A 309 -12.06 -16.75 -0.36
C LEU A 309 -11.84 -16.23 1.07
N ASN A 310 -11.47 -14.96 1.21
CA ASN A 310 -11.24 -14.34 2.52
C ASN A 310 -11.42 -12.83 2.42
N SER A 311 -12.47 -12.27 3.01
CA SER A 311 -12.76 -10.84 2.97
C SER A 311 -11.71 -9.95 3.65
N ASN A 312 -10.79 -10.50 4.44
CA ASN A 312 -9.73 -9.75 5.11
C ASN A 312 -8.51 -9.50 4.21
N ASP A 313 -8.48 -10.13 3.03
CA ASP A 313 -7.41 -10.01 2.05
C ASP A 313 -7.83 -9.21 0.81
N VAL A 314 -6.85 -8.62 0.13
CA VAL A 314 -6.91 -8.23 -1.29
C VAL A 314 -6.29 -9.32 -2.15
N TRP A 315 -6.71 -9.41 -3.42
CA TRP A 315 -6.10 -10.26 -4.44
C TRP A 315 -5.06 -9.45 -5.22
N LEU A 316 -3.83 -9.91 -5.24
CA LEU A 316 -2.72 -9.28 -5.97
C LEU A 316 -2.75 -9.69 -7.43
N LEU A 317 -2.65 -8.70 -8.33
CA LEU A 317 -2.85 -8.89 -9.77
C LEU A 317 -1.85 -9.86 -10.39
N TYR A 318 -0.57 -9.50 -10.44
CA TYR A 318 0.49 -10.30 -11.10
C TYR A 318 1.01 -11.43 -10.23
N SER A 319 0.97 -11.21 -8.90
CA SER A 319 1.39 -12.21 -7.91
C SER A 319 0.40 -13.36 -7.78
N GLU A 320 -0.83 -13.18 -8.27
CA GLU A 320 -1.90 -14.20 -8.24
C GLU A 320 -2.09 -14.82 -6.84
N ALA A 321 -2.01 -14.01 -5.82
CA ALA A 321 -2.02 -14.43 -4.42
C ALA A 321 -2.76 -13.44 -3.52
N PRO A 322 -3.34 -13.90 -2.39
CA PRO A 322 -3.94 -13.01 -1.42
C PRO A 322 -2.89 -12.27 -0.57
N ARG A 323 -3.26 -11.10 -0.06
CA ARG A 323 -2.51 -10.35 0.94
C ARG A 323 -3.46 -9.61 1.87
N ALA A 324 -3.18 -9.62 3.18
CA ALA A 324 -4.01 -8.93 4.16
C ALA A 324 -4.19 -7.43 3.82
N LYS A 325 -5.42 -6.94 3.95
CA LYS A 325 -5.80 -5.54 3.60
C LYS A 325 -5.02 -4.49 4.37
N ASN A 326 -4.67 -4.78 5.63
CA ASN A 326 -3.91 -3.87 6.48
C ASN A 326 -2.41 -3.78 6.11
N LEU A 327 -1.90 -4.71 5.29
CA LEU A 327 -0.53 -4.67 4.78
C LEU A 327 -0.39 -3.76 3.55
N TYR A 328 -1.15 -2.67 3.50
CA TYR A 328 -0.93 -1.60 2.52
C TYR A 328 0.35 -0.84 2.85
N GLN A 329 1.15 -0.56 1.82
CA GLN A 329 2.42 0.15 1.95
C GLN A 329 2.21 1.62 2.33
N THR A 330 2.60 2.01 3.55
CA THR A 330 2.54 3.40 4.06
C THR A 330 3.92 4.04 4.25
N THR A 331 4.99 3.31 3.93
CA THR A 331 6.38 3.77 4.08
C THR A 331 7.18 3.44 2.82
N SER A 332 8.47 3.81 2.80
CA SER A 332 9.38 3.43 1.71
C SER A 332 9.71 1.91 1.65
N VAL A 333 9.32 1.14 2.67
CA VAL A 333 9.51 -0.32 2.68
C VAL A 333 8.37 -0.97 1.91
N SER A 334 8.69 -1.62 0.79
CA SER A 334 7.71 -2.29 -0.06
C SER A 334 7.59 -3.80 0.18
N THR A 335 8.66 -4.44 0.69
CA THR A 335 8.70 -5.89 0.88
C THR A 335 7.67 -6.35 1.94
N GLY A 336 6.78 -7.26 1.55
CA GLY A 336 5.70 -7.76 2.40
C GLY A 336 4.43 -6.93 2.36
N PHE A 337 4.44 -5.78 1.68
CA PHE A 337 3.29 -4.90 1.56
C PHE A 337 2.74 -4.89 0.13
N TRP A 338 1.44 -4.58 0.00
CA TRP A 338 0.81 -4.30 -1.28
C TRP A 338 0.68 -2.79 -1.47
N ASN A 339 0.65 -2.37 -2.74
CA ASN A 339 0.42 -0.98 -3.11
C ASN A 339 -0.46 -0.88 -4.37
N ARG A 340 -0.68 0.35 -4.85
CA ARG A 340 -1.50 0.67 -6.01
C ARG A 340 -0.66 0.50 -7.28
N GLU A 341 -0.93 -0.53 -8.05
CA GLU A 341 -0.35 -0.74 -9.39
C GLU A 341 -1.17 -0.01 -10.44
N HIS A 342 -0.53 0.91 -11.17
CA HIS A 342 -1.11 1.53 -12.37
C HIS A 342 -0.83 0.67 -13.60
N ILE A 343 -1.83 -0.05 -14.10
CA ILE A 343 -1.70 -0.89 -15.30
C ILE A 343 -1.23 -0.06 -16.50
N PHE A 344 -1.82 1.12 -16.73
CA PHE A 344 -1.19 2.14 -17.58
C PHE A 344 -0.27 2.97 -16.67
N PRO A 345 1.06 2.95 -16.86
CA PRO A 345 1.97 3.60 -15.92
C PRO A 345 1.73 5.11 -15.84
N GLN A 346 1.69 5.65 -14.65
CA GLN A 346 1.47 7.09 -14.46
C GLN A 346 2.54 7.99 -15.13
N SER A 347 3.79 7.51 -15.20
CA SER A 347 4.90 8.24 -15.79
C SER A 347 4.71 8.43 -17.31
N THR A 348 4.44 7.33 -18.02
CA THR A 348 4.22 7.35 -19.48
C THR A 348 2.82 7.81 -19.86
N GLY A 349 1.83 7.69 -18.96
CA GLY A 349 0.47 8.18 -19.14
C GLY A 349 0.30 9.69 -18.92
N GLY A 350 1.31 10.38 -18.35
CA GLY A 350 1.27 11.82 -18.13
C GLY A 350 0.38 12.27 -16.99
N PHE A 351 0.10 11.39 -16.00
CA PHE A 351 -0.78 11.67 -14.86
C PHE A 351 -0.13 11.40 -13.48
N ALA A 352 1.21 11.41 -13.40
CA ALA A 352 1.94 11.14 -12.15
C ALA A 352 1.62 12.11 -11.00
N GLU A 353 1.14 13.30 -11.30
CA GLU A 353 0.79 14.34 -10.31
C GLU A 353 -0.69 14.74 -10.45
N GLY A 354 -1.57 13.74 -10.67
CA GLY A 354 -2.92 14.02 -11.15
C GLY A 354 -3.93 14.42 -10.08
N THR A 355 -3.90 13.80 -8.91
CA THR A 355 -4.93 13.98 -7.87
C THR A 355 -4.32 13.89 -6.47
N GLU A 356 -5.04 14.41 -5.46
CA GLU A 356 -4.59 14.45 -4.08
C GLU A 356 -4.38 13.05 -3.48
N ASP A 357 -3.30 12.87 -2.74
CA ASP A 357 -2.99 11.61 -2.05
C ASP A 357 -3.73 11.44 -0.70
N ILE A 358 -4.45 12.47 -0.28
CA ILE A 358 -5.26 12.43 0.95
C ILE A 358 -6.69 11.99 0.57
N PRO A 359 -7.23 10.93 1.18
CA PRO A 359 -8.61 10.51 0.93
C PRO A 359 -9.60 11.62 1.26
N ASP A 360 -10.57 11.86 0.40
CA ASP A 360 -11.66 12.82 0.62
C ASP A 360 -13.06 12.17 0.66
N GLY A 361 -13.14 10.90 0.27
CA GLY A 361 -14.27 10.03 0.44
C GLY A 361 -15.31 10.05 -0.67
N ILE A 362 -16.21 9.07 -0.61
CA ILE A 362 -17.20 8.77 -1.66
C ILE A 362 -18.21 9.91 -1.92
N ASN A 363 -18.37 10.85 -0.99
CA ASN A 363 -19.39 11.89 -1.10
C ASN A 363 -18.90 13.17 -1.81
N ILE A 364 -17.63 13.28 -2.13
CA ILE A 364 -17.09 14.44 -2.82
C ILE A 364 -17.33 14.29 -4.33
N TRP A 365 -17.89 15.32 -4.94
CA TRP A 365 -18.18 15.34 -6.36
C TRP A 365 -17.17 16.21 -7.11
N GLU A 366 -16.33 15.57 -7.92
CA GLU A 366 -15.43 16.24 -8.88
C GLU A 366 -15.67 15.70 -10.29
N PRO A 367 -16.32 16.47 -11.18
CA PRO A 367 -16.60 16.02 -12.54
C PRO A 367 -15.30 15.86 -13.34
N THR A 368 -15.28 14.89 -14.24
CA THR A 368 -14.13 14.62 -15.11
C THR A 368 -14.59 14.31 -16.54
N SER A 369 -13.75 14.60 -17.53
CA SER A 369 -14.02 14.37 -18.95
C SER A 369 -12.89 13.59 -19.61
N ALA A 370 -13.05 13.27 -20.90
CA ALA A 370 -12.01 12.61 -21.70
C ALA A 370 -10.71 13.43 -21.86
N ASP A 371 -10.78 14.75 -21.70
CA ASP A 371 -9.62 15.64 -21.79
C ASP A 371 -8.88 15.82 -20.45
N ASP A 372 -9.47 15.37 -19.34
CA ASP A 372 -8.86 15.43 -18.00
C ASP A 372 -7.94 14.22 -17.78
N ILE A 373 -6.76 14.24 -18.43
CA ILE A 373 -5.79 13.13 -18.31
C ILE A 373 -5.34 12.92 -16.86
N PHE A 374 -5.28 13.96 -16.04
CA PHE A 374 -4.88 13.87 -14.65
C PHE A 374 -5.81 13.01 -13.80
N ALA A 375 -7.09 12.87 -14.18
CA ALA A 375 -7.99 11.93 -13.53
C ALA A 375 -7.54 10.46 -13.64
N GLY A 376 -6.70 10.12 -14.61
CA GLY A 376 -6.09 8.80 -14.75
C GLY A 376 -5.26 8.38 -13.52
N HIS A 377 -4.73 9.36 -12.76
CA HIS A 377 -3.97 9.07 -11.52
C HIS A 377 -4.78 8.33 -10.45
N SER A 378 -6.09 8.55 -10.41
CA SER A 378 -6.99 7.91 -9.44
C SER A 378 -8.07 7.03 -10.06
N ASP A 379 -8.03 6.79 -11.38
CA ASP A 379 -9.04 5.97 -12.05
C ASP A 379 -8.91 4.49 -11.68
N ALA A 380 -9.80 4.04 -10.80
CA ALA A 380 -9.75 2.70 -10.23
C ALA A 380 -9.94 1.57 -11.27
N HIS A 381 -10.45 1.86 -12.47
CA HIS A 381 -10.60 0.84 -13.52
C HIS A 381 -9.28 0.29 -14.07
N HIS A 382 -8.16 1.01 -13.86
CA HIS A 382 -6.83 0.52 -14.26
C HIS A 382 -5.84 0.45 -13.09
N ILE A 383 -6.29 0.68 -11.85
CA ILE A 383 -5.43 0.55 -10.68
C ILE A 383 -5.81 -0.74 -9.94
N ARG A 384 -4.81 -1.53 -9.56
CA ARG A 384 -4.97 -2.83 -8.90
C ARG A 384 -4.08 -2.95 -7.67
N ALA A 385 -4.49 -3.78 -6.73
CA ALA A 385 -3.60 -4.18 -5.64
C ALA A 385 -2.48 -5.09 -6.18
N GLU A 386 -1.22 -4.78 -5.85
CA GLU A 386 -0.08 -5.60 -6.23
C GLU A 386 1.01 -5.59 -5.17
N ASP A 387 1.84 -6.64 -5.12
CA ASP A 387 3.05 -6.73 -4.30
C ASP A 387 4.01 -5.60 -4.63
N GLY A 388 4.47 -4.88 -3.61
CA GLY A 388 5.29 -3.69 -3.84
C GLY A 388 6.57 -3.93 -4.64
N PRO A 389 7.39 -4.95 -4.34
CA PRO A 389 8.52 -5.38 -5.17
C PRO A 389 8.14 -5.76 -6.62
N VAL A 390 7.03 -6.47 -6.83
CA VAL A 390 6.57 -6.88 -8.17
C VAL A 390 6.14 -5.65 -8.97
N ASN A 391 5.35 -4.76 -8.38
CA ASN A 391 4.98 -3.47 -8.98
C ASN A 391 6.23 -2.68 -9.39
N SER A 392 7.22 -2.54 -8.50
CA SER A 392 8.49 -1.87 -8.81
C SER A 392 9.26 -2.54 -9.97
N SER A 393 9.23 -3.87 -10.05
CA SER A 393 9.88 -4.64 -11.13
C SER A 393 9.16 -4.50 -12.47
N ARG A 394 7.82 -4.40 -12.46
CA ARG A 394 7.02 -4.13 -13.65
C ARG A 394 7.34 -2.73 -14.20
N SER A 395 7.47 -1.71 -13.34
CA SER A 395 7.85 -0.34 -13.72
C SER A 395 6.91 0.22 -14.82
N ASP A 396 7.47 0.79 -15.89
CA ASP A 396 6.75 1.39 -17.03
C ASP A 396 6.75 0.51 -18.30
N LYS A 397 7.09 -0.79 -18.16
CA LYS A 397 7.19 -1.68 -19.31
C LYS A 397 5.85 -1.87 -20.03
N ASN A 398 5.92 -1.94 -21.37
CA ASN A 398 4.81 -2.43 -22.16
C ASN A 398 4.50 -3.89 -21.86
N TYR A 399 3.29 -4.35 -22.16
CA TYR A 399 2.88 -5.74 -21.98
C TYR A 399 3.09 -6.54 -23.26
N GLY A 400 3.68 -7.71 -23.15
CA GLY A 400 3.91 -8.58 -24.28
C GLY A 400 5.01 -9.60 -24.01
N THR A 401 5.32 -10.40 -25.05
CA THR A 401 6.30 -11.50 -24.96
C THR A 401 7.67 -11.12 -25.50
N GLU A 402 7.83 -9.93 -26.11
CA GLU A 402 9.11 -9.49 -26.64
C GLU A 402 10.07 -9.06 -25.54
N THR A 403 11.36 -9.06 -25.87
CA THR A 403 12.41 -8.65 -24.93
C THR A 403 12.19 -7.21 -24.46
N GLY A 404 12.17 -7.02 -23.15
CA GLY A 404 11.96 -5.72 -22.49
C GLY A 404 10.50 -5.41 -22.18
N MET A 405 9.56 -6.21 -22.62
CA MET A 405 8.16 -6.15 -22.23
C MET A 405 7.90 -6.93 -20.94
N TYR A 406 6.78 -6.64 -20.30
CA TYR A 406 6.30 -7.37 -19.13
C TYR A 406 5.35 -8.50 -19.53
N ASN A 407 5.65 -9.70 -19.09
CA ASN A 407 4.85 -10.90 -19.33
C ASN A 407 4.60 -11.71 -18.05
N GLY A 408 4.73 -11.03 -16.90
CA GLY A 408 4.50 -11.60 -15.58
C GLY A 408 5.78 -11.96 -14.81
N ILE A 409 5.59 -12.65 -13.69
CA ILE A 409 6.66 -13.14 -12.83
C ILE A 409 6.88 -14.64 -13.06
N GLU A 410 8.02 -15.16 -12.61
CA GLU A 410 8.29 -16.60 -12.71
C GLU A 410 7.27 -17.41 -11.89
N GLY A 411 6.58 -18.33 -12.55
CA GLY A 411 5.62 -19.25 -11.92
C GLY A 411 4.18 -18.74 -11.88
N ASP A 412 3.89 -17.55 -12.39
CA ASP A 412 2.50 -17.10 -12.54
C ASP A 412 1.73 -17.98 -13.54
N GLN A 413 0.42 -17.96 -13.46
CA GLN A 413 -0.46 -18.70 -14.38
C GLN A 413 -1.03 -17.80 -15.46
N GLY A 414 -0.82 -16.48 -15.33
CA GLY A 414 -1.24 -15.46 -16.29
C GLY A 414 -2.74 -15.17 -16.29
N SER A 415 -3.45 -15.46 -15.20
CA SER A 415 -4.87 -15.17 -15.05
C SER A 415 -5.17 -13.68 -15.21
N TRP A 416 -4.22 -12.81 -14.84
CA TRP A 416 -4.27 -11.36 -14.90
C TRP A 416 -4.25 -10.77 -16.32
N LYS A 417 -3.90 -11.56 -17.35
CA LYS A 417 -3.64 -11.03 -18.71
C LYS A 417 -4.87 -10.41 -19.35
N GLY A 418 -6.02 -11.04 -19.18
CA GLY A 418 -7.30 -10.49 -19.66
C GLY A 418 -7.66 -9.18 -18.95
N ASP A 419 -7.50 -9.14 -17.63
CA ASP A 419 -7.79 -7.97 -16.78
C ASP A 419 -6.97 -6.76 -17.22
N VAL A 420 -5.67 -6.98 -17.46
CA VAL A 420 -4.76 -5.93 -17.96
C VAL A 420 -5.19 -5.44 -19.33
N ALA A 421 -5.53 -6.34 -20.26
CA ALA A 421 -5.98 -5.94 -21.59
C ALA A 421 -7.24 -5.07 -21.53
N ARG A 422 -8.24 -5.48 -20.76
CA ARG A 422 -9.51 -4.74 -20.60
C ARG A 422 -9.33 -3.39 -19.89
N SER A 423 -8.40 -3.32 -18.93
CA SER A 423 -8.03 -2.06 -18.27
C SER A 423 -7.38 -1.08 -19.25
N LEU A 424 -6.49 -1.55 -20.11
CA LEU A 424 -5.81 -0.72 -21.12
C LEU A 424 -6.77 -0.28 -22.22
N PHE A 425 -7.68 -1.15 -22.68
CA PHE A 425 -8.73 -0.77 -23.65
C PHE A 425 -9.62 0.34 -23.07
N TYR A 426 -10.00 0.23 -21.80
CA TYR A 426 -10.73 1.28 -21.12
C TYR A 426 -9.97 2.60 -21.12
N MET A 427 -8.70 2.60 -20.70
CA MET A 427 -7.88 3.81 -20.63
C MET A 427 -7.75 4.51 -21.99
N ALA A 428 -7.54 3.75 -23.05
CA ALA A 428 -7.40 4.28 -24.42
C ALA A 428 -8.70 4.87 -25.00
N ILE A 429 -9.86 4.51 -24.48
CA ILE A 429 -11.14 5.14 -24.84
C ILE A 429 -11.51 6.25 -23.87
N ARG A 430 -11.21 6.08 -22.58
CA ARG A 430 -11.56 7.01 -21.51
C ARG A 430 -10.85 8.37 -21.67
N TYR A 431 -9.62 8.37 -22.11
CA TYR A 431 -8.76 9.54 -22.17
C TYR A 431 -8.25 9.81 -23.59
N ASN A 432 -8.54 11.02 -24.11
CA ASN A 432 -8.15 11.44 -25.47
C ASN A 432 -6.63 11.43 -25.71
N ALA A 433 -5.84 11.57 -24.66
CA ALA A 433 -4.38 11.60 -24.76
C ALA A 433 -3.76 10.20 -24.91
N LEU A 434 -4.45 9.12 -24.50
CA LEU A 434 -3.88 7.78 -24.42
C LEU A 434 -4.19 6.96 -25.65
N ASP A 435 -3.22 6.15 -26.09
CA ASP A 435 -3.36 5.27 -27.25
C ASP A 435 -2.71 3.90 -27.02
N LEU A 436 -3.20 2.89 -27.74
CA LEU A 436 -2.63 1.54 -27.77
C LEU A 436 -2.00 1.29 -29.15
N VAL A 437 -0.75 0.84 -29.13
CA VAL A 437 0.04 0.62 -30.33
C VAL A 437 0.61 -0.80 -30.39
N ASN A 438 0.97 -1.25 -31.60
CA ASN A 438 1.68 -2.52 -31.74
C ASN A 438 3.17 -2.35 -31.40
N GLY A 439 3.75 -3.38 -30.79
CA GLY A 439 5.16 -3.45 -30.44
C GLY A 439 5.53 -2.73 -29.13
N ASN A 440 6.81 -2.72 -28.83
CA ASN A 440 7.38 -2.12 -27.63
C ASN A 440 7.62 -0.62 -27.85
N THR A 441 6.67 0.23 -27.47
CA THR A 441 6.79 1.68 -27.61
C THR A 441 7.61 2.30 -26.48
N THR A 442 8.29 3.43 -26.79
CA THR A 442 8.97 4.29 -25.81
C THR A 442 8.40 5.71 -25.81
N LEU A 443 7.26 5.90 -26.48
CA LEU A 443 6.61 7.21 -26.55
C LEU A 443 5.62 7.37 -25.38
N ASP A 444 5.63 8.56 -24.81
CA ASP A 444 4.64 8.95 -23.81
C ASP A 444 3.22 8.87 -24.40
N TYR A 445 2.26 8.64 -23.54
CA TYR A 445 0.83 8.46 -23.85
C TYR A 445 0.50 7.22 -24.69
N GLN A 446 1.47 6.33 -24.92
CA GLN A 446 1.28 5.08 -25.66
C GLN A 446 1.60 3.85 -24.80
N MET A 447 0.87 2.77 -25.05
CA MET A 447 1.11 1.46 -24.44
C MET A 447 1.02 0.35 -25.52
N GLY A 448 1.95 -0.58 -25.51
CA GLY A 448 1.99 -1.77 -26.36
C GLY A 448 1.88 -3.05 -25.52
N ASP A 449 1.75 -4.19 -26.12
CA ASP A 449 1.55 -4.49 -27.54
C ASP A 449 0.07 -4.78 -27.83
N LEU A 450 -0.57 -3.98 -28.64
CA LEU A 450 -2.01 -4.08 -28.90
C LEU A 450 -2.43 -5.48 -29.42
N ALA A 451 -1.64 -6.08 -30.31
CA ALA A 451 -1.97 -7.42 -30.84
C ALA A 451 -1.95 -8.49 -29.72
N THR A 452 -0.99 -8.39 -28.80
CA THR A 452 -0.92 -9.27 -27.63
C THR A 452 -2.10 -9.02 -26.68
N LEU A 453 -2.47 -7.77 -26.43
CA LEU A 453 -3.61 -7.42 -25.56
C LEU A 453 -4.93 -7.96 -26.12
N ILE A 454 -5.16 -7.86 -27.44
CA ILE A 454 -6.35 -8.47 -28.07
C ILE A 454 -6.34 -9.97 -27.89
N SER A 455 -5.20 -10.63 -28.08
CA SER A 455 -5.06 -12.07 -27.86
C SER A 455 -5.35 -12.46 -26.40
N TRP A 456 -4.83 -11.70 -25.45
CA TRP A 456 -5.06 -11.93 -24.02
C TRP A 456 -6.54 -11.78 -23.63
N ASN A 457 -7.21 -10.74 -24.13
CA ASN A 457 -8.65 -10.57 -23.91
C ASN A 457 -9.48 -11.77 -24.40
N ASN A 458 -9.09 -12.35 -25.54
CA ASN A 458 -9.80 -13.49 -26.11
C ASN A 458 -9.50 -14.81 -25.37
N LEU A 459 -8.28 -14.96 -24.84
CA LEU A 459 -7.84 -16.18 -24.14
C LEU A 459 -8.26 -16.21 -22.66
N HIS A 460 -8.43 -15.04 -22.04
CA HIS A 460 -8.80 -14.86 -20.65
C HIS A 460 -10.09 -14.03 -20.57
N PRO A 461 -11.27 -14.66 -20.73
CA PRO A 461 -12.55 -13.95 -20.71
C PRO A 461 -12.80 -13.28 -19.36
N ALA A 462 -13.58 -12.18 -19.37
CA ALA A 462 -13.98 -11.49 -18.16
C ALA A 462 -14.76 -12.42 -17.23
N ASP A 463 -14.37 -12.49 -15.98
CA ASP A 463 -14.93 -13.37 -14.97
C ASP A 463 -15.79 -12.60 -13.93
N ASP A 464 -16.33 -13.34 -12.97
CA ASP A 464 -17.15 -12.77 -11.91
C ASP A 464 -16.34 -11.85 -10.96
N PHE A 465 -15.03 -12.07 -10.82
CA PHE A 465 -14.16 -11.19 -10.03
C PHE A 465 -14.08 -9.80 -10.67
N GLU A 466 -13.82 -9.73 -11.98
CA GLU A 466 -13.82 -8.47 -12.72
C GLU A 466 -15.21 -7.82 -12.74
N MET A 467 -16.28 -8.61 -12.90
CA MET A 467 -17.64 -8.08 -12.86
C MET A 467 -17.99 -7.47 -11.51
N ASN A 468 -17.64 -8.14 -10.41
CA ASN A 468 -17.80 -7.60 -9.06
C ASN A 468 -17.02 -6.30 -8.87
N ARG A 469 -15.79 -6.27 -9.33
CA ARG A 469 -14.93 -5.11 -9.33
C ARG A 469 -15.56 -3.94 -10.11
N ASN A 470 -16.04 -4.19 -11.32
CA ASN A 470 -16.68 -3.21 -12.18
C ASN A 470 -17.96 -2.63 -11.53
N ASN A 471 -18.75 -3.48 -10.89
CA ASN A 471 -19.94 -3.08 -10.12
C ASN A 471 -19.58 -2.15 -8.95
N TYR A 472 -18.53 -2.48 -8.20
CA TYR A 472 -18.13 -1.68 -7.04
C TYR A 472 -17.54 -0.33 -7.44
N ILE A 473 -16.65 -0.29 -8.44
CA ILE A 473 -16.06 0.96 -8.93
C ILE A 473 -17.14 1.91 -9.46
N GLN A 474 -18.19 1.39 -10.10
CA GLN A 474 -19.33 2.21 -10.54
C GLN A 474 -19.96 2.99 -9.37
N THR A 475 -19.96 2.49 -8.15
CA THR A 475 -20.50 3.23 -6.99
C THR A 475 -19.65 4.45 -6.62
N TRP A 476 -18.38 4.44 -7.00
CA TRP A 476 -17.43 5.53 -6.76
C TRP A 476 -17.35 6.51 -7.93
N GLN A 477 -17.14 6.00 -9.15
CA GLN A 477 -16.83 6.80 -10.34
C GLN A 477 -18.03 7.08 -11.23
N TYR A 478 -19.16 6.36 -11.01
CA TYR A 478 -20.38 6.42 -11.82
C TYR A 478 -20.22 6.01 -13.28
N ASN A 479 -19.07 5.46 -13.66
CA ASN A 479 -18.84 4.79 -14.94
C ASN A 479 -18.46 3.32 -14.73
N ARG A 480 -18.38 2.61 -15.85
CA ARG A 480 -18.00 1.18 -15.89
C ARG A 480 -16.92 0.98 -16.94
N ASN A 481 -16.16 -0.09 -16.79
CA ASN A 481 -15.31 -0.57 -17.87
C ASN A 481 -16.16 -1.41 -18.84
N PRO A 482 -16.47 -0.89 -20.06
CA PRO A 482 -17.32 -1.61 -21.01
C PRO A 482 -16.67 -2.86 -21.58
N PHE A 483 -15.35 -3.00 -21.48
CA PHE A 483 -14.63 -4.18 -21.96
C PHE A 483 -14.72 -5.36 -20.97
N ILE A 484 -15.15 -5.12 -19.74
CA ILE A 484 -15.55 -6.18 -18.79
C ILE A 484 -16.99 -6.61 -19.08
N ASP A 485 -17.90 -5.66 -19.28
CA ASP A 485 -19.30 -5.94 -19.56
C ASP A 485 -19.52 -6.58 -20.94
N MET A 486 -18.71 -6.18 -21.93
CA MET A 486 -18.80 -6.62 -23.32
C MET A 486 -17.40 -6.78 -23.94
N PRO A 487 -16.63 -7.83 -23.57
CA PRO A 487 -15.25 -8.00 -24.03
C PRO A 487 -15.07 -8.02 -25.55
N ALA A 488 -16.10 -8.43 -26.29
CA ALA A 488 -16.10 -8.44 -27.76
C ALA A 488 -15.93 -7.06 -28.39
N LEU A 489 -16.28 -5.96 -27.69
CA LEU A 489 -16.06 -4.59 -28.18
C LEU A 489 -14.61 -4.35 -28.63
N ALA A 490 -13.63 -4.95 -27.96
CA ALA A 490 -12.22 -4.83 -28.34
C ALA A 490 -11.95 -5.27 -29.78
N SER A 491 -12.61 -6.35 -30.24
CA SER A 491 -12.46 -6.82 -31.63
C SER A 491 -13.08 -5.89 -32.66
N TYR A 492 -14.15 -5.19 -32.31
CA TYR A 492 -14.83 -4.22 -33.19
C TYR A 492 -14.09 -2.87 -33.29
N ILE A 493 -13.26 -2.57 -32.29
CA ILE A 493 -12.49 -1.31 -32.28
C ILE A 493 -11.08 -1.52 -32.85
N TRP A 494 -10.39 -2.58 -32.44
CA TRP A 494 -8.96 -2.79 -32.79
C TRP A 494 -8.66 -4.15 -33.44
N GLY A 495 -9.60 -5.13 -33.40
CA GLY A 495 -9.36 -6.50 -33.81
C GLY A 495 -9.96 -6.84 -35.16
N GLU A 496 -10.28 -8.12 -35.35
CA GLU A 496 -10.75 -8.69 -36.63
C GLU A 496 -12.09 -8.13 -37.13
N ASN A 497 -12.92 -7.60 -36.23
CA ASN A 497 -14.20 -6.99 -36.55
C ASN A 497 -14.13 -5.45 -36.67
N ALA A 498 -12.91 -4.87 -36.73
CA ALA A 498 -12.75 -3.43 -36.80
C ALA A 498 -13.49 -2.82 -37.99
N GLY A 499 -14.31 -1.80 -37.70
CA GLY A 499 -15.17 -1.13 -38.69
C GLY A 499 -16.48 -1.84 -39.01
N GLN A 500 -16.75 -3.03 -38.49
CA GLN A 500 -18.07 -3.66 -38.57
C GLN A 500 -19.05 -2.99 -37.60
N VAL A 501 -20.34 -3.11 -37.93
CA VAL A 501 -21.42 -2.54 -37.11
C VAL A 501 -21.62 -3.36 -35.84
N TRP A 502 -21.61 -2.67 -34.69
CA TRP A 502 -21.96 -3.27 -33.42
C TRP A 502 -23.47 -3.40 -33.26
N ASN A 503 -23.97 -4.60 -33.21
CA ASN A 503 -25.40 -4.89 -33.08
C ASN A 503 -25.81 -5.31 -31.65
N GLY A 504 -24.96 -5.01 -30.68
CA GLY A 504 -25.05 -5.56 -29.34
C GLY A 504 -24.38 -6.93 -29.26
N THR A 505 -24.15 -7.40 -28.06
CA THR A 505 -23.94 -8.83 -27.90
C THR A 505 -25.25 -9.47 -28.38
N LEU A 506 -25.21 -10.24 -29.46
CA LEU A 506 -26.20 -11.28 -29.62
C LEU A 506 -26.22 -11.95 -28.27
N SER A 507 -27.38 -11.87 -27.58
CA SER A 507 -27.56 -12.56 -26.31
C SER A 507 -26.87 -13.88 -26.49
N ASN A 508 -25.93 -14.23 -25.59
CA ASN A 508 -25.39 -15.57 -25.60
C ASN A 508 -26.54 -16.48 -25.98
N ASP A 509 -26.42 -17.16 -27.12
CA ASP A 509 -27.14 -18.42 -27.25
C ASP A 509 -26.92 -19.08 -25.92
N ASP A 510 -28.00 -19.27 -25.16
CA ASP A 510 -27.95 -19.81 -23.83
C ASP A 510 -26.75 -20.77 -23.72
N PHE A 511 -25.60 -20.30 -23.13
CA PHE A 511 -24.83 -21.22 -22.37
C PHE A 511 -25.79 -21.61 -21.25
N THR A 512 -26.72 -22.44 -21.57
CA THR A 512 -27.32 -23.31 -20.59
C THR A 512 -26.10 -23.88 -19.91
N SER A 513 -25.82 -23.41 -18.69
CA SER A 513 -24.81 -24.01 -17.85
C SER A 513 -25.13 -25.48 -17.88
N VAL A 514 -24.36 -26.22 -18.69
CA VAL A 514 -24.48 -27.65 -18.68
C VAL A 514 -23.97 -28.00 -17.32
N ASN A 515 -24.87 -28.07 -16.34
CA ASN A 515 -24.56 -28.47 -14.98
C ASN A 515 -24.14 -29.93 -15.00
N PHE A 516 -22.94 -30.18 -15.57
CA PHE A 516 -22.37 -31.51 -15.43
C PHE A 516 -21.66 -31.59 -14.07
N VAL A 517 -21.92 -32.66 -13.38
CA VAL A 517 -21.23 -32.97 -12.13
C VAL A 517 -20.28 -34.12 -12.35
N MET A 518 -19.04 -33.96 -11.95
CA MET A 518 -18.02 -35.01 -11.99
C MET A 518 -17.80 -35.57 -10.58
N TYR A 519 -18.01 -36.85 -10.39
CA TYR A 519 -17.76 -37.49 -9.09
C TYR A 519 -17.30 -38.97 -9.26
N PRO A 520 -16.50 -39.48 -8.29
CA PRO A 520 -15.86 -38.74 -7.21
C PRO A 520 -14.72 -37.86 -7.72
N ASN A 521 -14.48 -36.76 -7.05
CA ASN A 521 -13.30 -35.91 -7.27
C ASN A 521 -12.60 -35.68 -5.92
N PRO A 522 -11.38 -36.23 -5.69
CA PRO A 522 -10.54 -37.00 -6.64
C PRO A 522 -11.09 -38.38 -6.95
N ALA A 523 -10.89 -38.79 -8.21
CA ALA A 523 -11.21 -40.15 -8.68
C ALA A 523 -10.00 -41.11 -8.55
N LYS A 524 -10.25 -42.41 -8.25
CA LYS A 524 -9.20 -43.45 -8.22
C LYS A 524 -9.22 -44.37 -9.43
N ASN A 525 -10.38 -44.89 -9.79
CA ASN A 525 -10.51 -45.89 -10.85
C ASN A 525 -11.54 -45.49 -11.92
N GLU A 526 -12.51 -44.70 -11.56
CA GLU A 526 -13.59 -44.26 -12.45
C GLU A 526 -14.06 -42.84 -12.03
N VAL A 527 -14.57 -42.12 -12.99
CA VAL A 527 -15.28 -40.83 -12.77
C VAL A 527 -16.61 -40.92 -13.50
N THR A 528 -17.67 -40.54 -12.83
CA THR A 528 -18.99 -40.38 -13.41
C THR A 528 -19.20 -38.94 -13.78
N ILE A 529 -19.60 -38.66 -15.01
CA ILE A 529 -20.03 -37.34 -15.46
C ILE A 529 -21.55 -37.39 -15.65
N SER A 530 -22.30 -36.58 -14.93
CA SER A 530 -23.76 -36.50 -15.03
C SER A 530 -24.19 -35.09 -15.43
N GLY A 531 -25.40 -34.97 -16.05
CA GLY A 531 -25.94 -33.71 -16.54
C GLY A 531 -25.62 -33.43 -18.02
N ILE A 532 -25.07 -34.41 -18.75
CA ILE A 532 -24.86 -34.33 -20.20
C ILE A 532 -26.19 -34.66 -20.87
N GLU A 533 -26.79 -33.69 -21.55
CA GLU A 533 -28.08 -33.87 -22.24
C GLU A 533 -27.95 -34.27 -23.74
N ASN A 534 -26.77 -34.12 -24.32
CA ASN A 534 -26.46 -34.40 -25.71
C ASN A 534 -25.19 -35.23 -25.85
N ASP A 535 -24.89 -35.73 -27.04
CA ASP A 535 -23.61 -36.41 -27.34
C ASP A 535 -22.44 -35.48 -27.00
N ALA A 536 -21.51 -35.95 -26.17
CA ALA A 536 -20.34 -35.20 -25.76
C ALA A 536 -19.06 -36.02 -25.92
N ASN A 537 -18.00 -35.37 -26.33
CA ASN A 537 -16.65 -35.96 -26.35
C ASN A 537 -15.91 -35.56 -25.07
N VAL A 538 -15.42 -36.55 -24.35
CA VAL A 538 -14.60 -36.34 -23.15
C VAL A 538 -13.14 -36.66 -23.49
N VAL A 539 -12.27 -35.65 -23.34
CA VAL A 539 -10.84 -35.81 -23.56
C VAL A 539 -10.10 -35.61 -22.24
N ILE A 540 -9.26 -36.56 -21.87
CA ILE A 540 -8.49 -36.49 -20.62
C ILE A 540 -7.04 -36.11 -20.92
N TYR A 541 -6.55 -35.09 -20.26
CA TYR A 541 -5.14 -34.65 -20.30
C TYR A 541 -4.47 -34.91 -18.96
N ASN A 542 -3.18 -35.21 -18.98
CA ASN A 542 -2.37 -35.21 -17.77
C ASN A 542 -1.92 -33.78 -17.41
N MET A 543 -1.28 -33.61 -16.25
CA MET A 543 -0.84 -32.30 -15.73
C MET A 543 0.17 -31.57 -16.62
N ILE A 544 0.77 -32.23 -17.60
CA ILE A 544 1.69 -31.64 -18.58
C ILE A 544 1.04 -31.46 -19.97
N GLY A 545 -0.30 -31.52 -20.05
CA GLY A 545 -1.06 -31.25 -21.27
C GLY A 545 -1.05 -32.35 -22.31
N GLN A 546 -0.58 -33.57 -21.98
CA GLN A 546 -0.62 -34.70 -22.91
C GLN A 546 -1.98 -35.40 -22.83
N LYS A 547 -2.60 -35.64 -23.98
CA LYS A 547 -3.83 -36.41 -24.07
C LYS A 547 -3.60 -37.85 -23.60
N VAL A 548 -4.38 -38.26 -22.60
CA VAL A 548 -4.29 -39.60 -21.99
C VAL A 548 -5.37 -40.53 -22.51
N SER A 549 -6.57 -40.00 -22.75
CA SER A 549 -7.72 -40.74 -23.24
C SER A 549 -8.72 -39.81 -23.94
N GLU A 550 -9.58 -40.43 -24.77
CA GLU A 550 -10.71 -39.79 -25.42
C GLU A 550 -11.94 -40.61 -25.20
#